data_b04d4028fac287427cf33ee9759eff77
#
_entry.id   b04d4028fac287427cf33ee9759eff77
#
_cell.length_a   1.000
_cell.length_b   1.000
_cell.length_c   1.000
_cell.angle_alpha   90.00
_cell.angle_beta   90.00
_cell.angle_gamma   90.00
#
_symmetry.space_group_name_H-M   'P 1'
#
loop_
_entity.id
_entity.type
_entity.pdbx_description
1 polymer ?
#
loop_
_entity_poly.entity_id
_entity_poly.type
_entity_poly.pdbx_seq_one_letter_code
_entity_poly.pdbx_strand_id
1 'polypeptide(L)'
;MTSLPIIMPSPVYAADKNAAFNWYVKRNNTHTLPAPEAQFSFISQYDAYYGDTKAASTGDKVIYLTFDAGYENGNIEKILNTLKKHEAPAAFFVLENLVIRNTELVKRMADEGHLICNHTKSHPDMTKVTDKTRFALQLSTLADIIREKCGVECAKFYRPPEGRFSEENLQYAKELGYKTVFWSFAYADWDNNRQPSRDDAIKKILDNAHPGEIMLLHPTSKTNADVLDEVLSALKKEGYRFASLNEL
;
A
#
# COMPACT_ATOMS: atom_id res chain seq x y z
N MET A 1 -40.50 21.77 47.67
CA MET A 1 -40.05 20.57 46.96
C MET A 1 -39.58 21.01 45.59
N THR A 2 -38.26 21.12 45.41
CA THR A 2 -37.62 21.52 44.13
C THR A 2 -37.25 20.26 43.35
N SER A 3 -37.95 20.00 42.25
CA SER A 3 -37.63 18.89 41.38
C SER A 3 -36.36 19.19 40.58
N LEU A 4 -35.34 18.36 40.75
CA LEU A 4 -34.12 18.38 39.94
C LEU A 4 -34.44 17.90 38.49
N PRO A 5 -33.91 18.54 37.46
CA PRO A 5 -34.11 18.08 36.09
C PRO A 5 -33.33 16.78 35.88
N ILE A 6 -34.02 15.76 35.35
CA ILE A 6 -33.43 14.51 34.88
C ILE A 6 -32.69 14.86 33.57
N ILE A 7 -31.34 14.90 33.59
CA ILE A 7 -30.52 14.99 32.40
C ILE A 7 -30.47 13.59 31.80
N MET A 8 -31.26 13.38 30.74
CA MET A 8 -31.11 12.17 29.90
C MET A 8 -29.78 12.25 29.14
N PRO A 9 -28.95 11.21 29.16
CA PRO A 9 -27.77 11.19 28.33
C PRO A 9 -28.20 11.23 26.86
N SER A 10 -27.59 12.12 26.08
CA SER A 10 -27.77 12.15 24.61
C SER A 10 -27.42 10.78 24.04
N PRO A 11 -28.21 10.25 23.09
CA PRO A 11 -27.90 8.99 22.46
C PRO A 11 -26.51 9.12 21.78
N VAL A 12 -25.55 8.29 22.19
CA VAL A 12 -24.29 8.11 21.49
C VAL A 12 -24.67 7.38 20.20
N TYR A 13 -24.77 8.10 19.10
CA TYR A 13 -24.89 7.49 17.79
C TYR A 13 -23.59 6.69 17.56
N ALA A 14 -23.69 5.37 17.45
CA ALA A 14 -22.59 4.56 16.99
C ALA A 14 -22.17 5.09 15.61
N ALA A 15 -20.88 5.38 15.44
CA ALA A 15 -20.37 5.83 14.15
C ALA A 15 -20.70 4.77 13.09
N ASP A 16 -21.12 5.20 11.91
CA ASP A 16 -21.41 4.30 10.81
C ASP A 16 -20.08 3.70 10.31
N LYS A 17 -19.86 2.42 10.66
CA LYS A 17 -18.64 1.71 10.26
C LYS A 17 -18.50 1.49 8.76
N ASN A 18 -19.57 1.69 8.00
CA ASN A 18 -19.57 1.67 6.53
C ASN A 18 -19.30 3.04 5.90
N ALA A 19 -19.11 4.10 6.70
CA ALA A 19 -18.71 5.40 6.16
C ALA A 19 -17.44 5.26 5.32
N ALA A 20 -17.51 5.77 4.08
CA ALA A 20 -16.41 5.67 3.13
C ALA A 20 -15.35 6.74 3.41
N PHE A 21 -14.10 6.31 3.49
CA PHE A 21 -12.92 7.16 3.61
C PHE A 21 -12.02 7.00 2.38
N ASN A 22 -11.23 8.05 2.09
CA ASN A 22 -10.15 8.00 1.14
C ASN A 22 -8.85 8.22 1.91
N TRP A 23 -7.92 7.27 1.81
CA TRP A 23 -6.61 7.41 2.44
C TRP A 23 -5.78 8.47 1.74
N TYR A 24 -5.20 9.33 2.51
CA TYR A 24 -4.15 10.26 2.08
C TYR A 24 -3.30 10.70 3.27
N VAL A 25 -2.10 11.17 2.98
CA VAL A 25 -1.24 11.84 3.94
C VAL A 25 -0.82 13.20 3.38
N LYS A 26 -0.76 14.19 4.26
CA LYS A 26 -0.20 15.49 3.90
C LYS A 26 1.31 15.41 4.00
N ARG A 27 1.98 15.43 2.85
CA ARG A 27 3.45 15.42 2.81
C ARG A 27 4.04 16.60 3.58
N ASN A 28 5.22 16.36 4.16
CA ASN A 28 6.02 17.41 4.80
C ASN A 28 7.41 17.46 4.14
N ASN A 29 8.17 18.48 4.43
CA ASN A 29 9.54 18.68 3.95
C ASN A 29 10.58 18.51 5.07
N THR A 30 10.23 17.79 6.13
CA THR A 30 11.07 17.59 7.31
C THR A 30 11.72 16.22 7.37
N HIS A 31 11.53 15.39 6.34
CA HIS A 31 11.99 13.99 6.28
C HIS A 31 11.56 13.16 7.51
N THR A 32 10.34 13.40 7.97
CA THR A 32 9.71 12.65 9.06
C THR A 32 8.44 11.98 8.57
N LEU A 33 8.07 10.85 9.19
CA LEU A 33 6.83 10.16 8.88
C LEU A 33 5.65 11.15 9.00
N PRO A 34 4.89 11.39 7.92
CA PRO A 34 3.73 12.28 7.98
C PRO A 34 2.68 11.74 8.96
N ALA A 35 2.13 12.61 9.79
CA ALA A 35 1.00 12.23 10.63
C ALA A 35 -0.25 12.05 9.76
N PRO A 36 -1.05 10.99 9.96
CA PRO A 36 -2.34 10.87 9.32
C PRO A 36 -3.30 11.89 9.92
N GLU A 37 -4.39 12.21 9.20
CA GLU A 37 -5.43 13.02 9.81
C GLU A 37 -6.05 12.34 11.02
N ALA A 38 -6.49 13.15 11.99
CA ALA A 38 -7.05 12.65 13.26
C ALA A 38 -8.22 11.66 13.06
N GLN A 39 -9.00 11.85 11.99
CA GLN A 39 -10.09 10.94 11.64
C GLN A 39 -9.63 9.52 11.31
N PHE A 40 -8.35 9.31 10.98
CA PHE A 40 -7.78 7.98 10.66
C PHE A 40 -7.04 7.34 11.84
N SER A 41 -7.10 7.92 13.04
CA SER A 41 -6.40 7.39 14.23
C SER A 41 -6.82 5.96 14.60
N PHE A 42 -8.01 5.54 14.18
CA PHE A 42 -8.55 4.20 14.47
C PHE A 42 -7.92 3.06 13.66
N ILE A 43 -7.23 3.35 12.53
CA ILE A 43 -6.76 2.30 11.60
C ILE A 43 -5.82 1.29 12.27
N SER A 44 -4.99 1.73 13.23
CA SER A 44 -4.07 0.85 13.96
C SER A 44 -4.76 -0.26 14.75
N GLN A 45 -6.03 -0.07 15.13
CA GLN A 45 -6.84 -1.08 15.82
C GLN A 45 -7.19 -2.26 14.89
N TYR A 46 -7.06 -2.07 13.59
CA TYR A 46 -7.42 -3.03 12.55
C TYR A 46 -6.21 -3.61 11.80
N ASP A 47 -5.02 -3.61 12.42
CA ASP A 47 -3.79 -4.06 11.78
C ASP A 47 -3.57 -3.37 10.41
N ALA A 48 -3.84 -2.06 10.37
CA ALA A 48 -3.63 -1.24 9.20
C ALA A 48 -2.42 -0.31 9.38
N TYR A 49 -1.55 -0.30 8.40
CA TYR A 49 -0.24 0.37 8.42
C TYR A 49 -0.16 1.39 7.28
N TYR A 50 0.46 2.51 7.53
CA TYR A 50 0.78 3.52 6.52
C TYR A 50 2.28 3.89 6.52
N GLY A 51 3.00 3.42 7.51
CA GLY A 51 4.42 3.58 7.74
C GLY A 51 4.85 2.78 8.96
N ASP A 52 6.13 2.57 9.13
CA ASP A 52 6.70 1.97 10.32
C ASP A 52 6.94 3.06 11.38
N THR A 53 6.00 3.19 12.31
CA THR A 53 6.06 4.19 13.38
C THR A 53 7.21 3.94 14.37
N LYS A 54 7.66 2.69 14.50
CA LYS A 54 8.80 2.35 15.36
C LYS A 54 10.10 2.82 14.69
N ALA A 55 10.32 2.49 13.44
CA ALA A 55 11.46 2.97 12.68
C ALA A 55 11.50 4.51 12.63
N ALA A 56 10.35 5.15 12.38
CA ALA A 56 10.24 6.60 12.41
C ALA A 56 10.62 7.20 13.76
N SER A 57 10.22 6.58 14.87
CA SER A 57 10.51 7.08 16.22
C SER A 57 11.98 6.91 16.64
N THR A 58 12.66 5.89 16.11
CA THR A 58 14.09 5.61 16.38
C THR A 58 15.04 6.27 15.37
N GLY A 59 14.51 6.79 14.26
CA GLY A 59 15.31 7.32 13.15
C GLY A 59 15.94 6.21 12.29
N ASP A 60 15.47 4.96 12.37
CA ASP A 60 15.92 3.88 11.49
C ASP A 60 15.48 4.18 10.04
N LYS A 61 16.47 4.44 9.19
CA LYS A 61 16.28 4.82 7.79
C LYS A 61 15.89 3.61 6.94
N VAL A 62 14.70 3.05 7.19
CA VAL A 62 14.11 1.97 6.40
C VAL A 62 13.01 2.49 5.49
N ILE A 63 12.98 1.98 4.26
CA ILE A 63 11.92 2.22 3.27
C ILE A 63 11.37 0.88 2.81
N TYR A 64 10.05 0.77 2.76
CA TYR A 64 9.31 -0.36 2.23
C TYR A 64 8.80 0.01 0.84
N LEU A 65 9.42 -0.57 -0.19
CA LEU A 65 9.02 -0.34 -1.59
C LEU A 65 7.76 -1.14 -1.89
N THR A 66 6.70 -0.47 -2.35
CA THR A 66 5.44 -1.11 -2.70
C THR A 66 4.93 -0.64 -4.06
N PHE A 67 4.38 -1.58 -4.82
CA PHE A 67 3.88 -1.33 -6.18
C PHE A 67 2.45 -1.85 -6.32
N ASP A 68 1.54 -1.01 -6.81
CA ASP A 68 0.20 -1.44 -7.20
C ASP A 68 0.22 -1.83 -8.69
N ALA A 69 0.08 -3.14 -8.94
CA ALA A 69 0.40 -3.77 -10.22
C ALA A 69 -0.82 -4.47 -10.84
N GLY A 70 -1.56 -3.75 -11.70
CA GLY A 70 -2.75 -4.28 -12.36
C GLY A 70 -2.52 -4.91 -13.72
N TYR A 71 -1.50 -4.46 -14.45
CA TYR A 71 -1.15 -4.94 -15.79
C TYR A 71 0.31 -4.62 -16.12
N GLU A 72 0.84 -5.23 -17.19
CA GLU A 72 2.17 -4.98 -17.74
C GLU A 72 2.07 -4.11 -19.01
N ASN A 73 2.99 -3.17 -19.15
CA ASN A 73 3.12 -2.31 -20.33
C ASN A 73 4.61 -2.10 -20.78
N GLY A 74 5.50 -3.03 -20.40
CA GLY A 74 6.93 -3.00 -20.72
C GLY A 74 7.82 -2.40 -19.64
N ASN A 75 7.27 -2.05 -18.48
CA ASN A 75 8.03 -1.38 -17.42
C ASN A 75 8.34 -2.27 -16.21
N ILE A 76 7.50 -3.27 -15.90
CA ILE A 76 7.70 -4.12 -14.70
C ILE A 76 9.03 -4.87 -14.78
N GLU A 77 9.39 -5.40 -15.95
CA GLU A 77 10.66 -6.09 -16.13
C GLU A 77 11.87 -5.20 -15.82
N LYS A 78 11.83 -3.93 -16.25
CA LYS A 78 12.89 -2.94 -15.97
C LYS A 78 12.98 -2.66 -14.47
N ILE A 79 11.82 -2.51 -13.80
CA ILE A 79 11.75 -2.31 -12.35
C ILE A 79 12.36 -3.50 -11.61
N LEU A 80 12.01 -4.74 -11.98
CA LEU A 80 12.59 -5.95 -11.39
C LEU A 80 14.10 -6.03 -11.58
N ASN A 81 14.61 -5.71 -12.78
CA ASN A 81 16.05 -5.65 -13.03
C ASN A 81 16.75 -4.65 -12.09
N THR A 82 16.13 -3.50 -11.87
CA THR A 82 16.64 -2.47 -10.95
C THR A 82 16.60 -2.94 -9.50
N LEU A 83 15.48 -3.49 -9.05
CA LEU A 83 15.33 -4.03 -7.68
C LEU A 83 16.38 -5.11 -7.41
N LYS A 84 16.59 -6.02 -8.35
CA LYS A 84 17.61 -7.07 -8.26
C LYS A 84 19.02 -6.48 -8.17
N LYS A 85 19.35 -5.50 -9.02
CA LYS A 85 20.65 -4.79 -8.99
C LYS A 85 20.93 -4.18 -7.62
N HIS A 86 19.91 -3.64 -7.00
CA HIS A 86 20.00 -2.98 -5.70
C HIS A 86 19.77 -3.93 -4.51
N GLU A 87 19.51 -5.22 -4.74
CA GLU A 87 19.12 -6.17 -3.67
C GLU A 87 18.00 -5.59 -2.80
N ALA A 88 17.05 -4.90 -3.43
CA ALA A 88 15.95 -4.20 -2.75
C ALA A 88 14.69 -5.04 -2.78
N PRO A 89 14.23 -5.61 -1.65
CA PRO A 89 12.95 -6.29 -1.60
C PRO A 89 11.80 -5.31 -1.82
N ALA A 90 10.73 -5.79 -2.43
CA ALA A 90 9.53 -5.01 -2.67
C ALA A 90 8.27 -5.85 -2.44
N ALA A 91 7.12 -5.19 -2.33
CA ALA A 91 5.81 -5.83 -2.29
C ALA A 91 4.98 -5.37 -3.50
N PHE A 92 4.49 -6.33 -4.28
CA PHE A 92 3.62 -6.08 -5.42
C PHE A 92 2.19 -6.42 -5.04
N PHE A 93 1.33 -5.42 -4.94
CA PHE A 93 -0.11 -5.58 -4.76
C PHE A 93 -0.73 -5.80 -6.14
N VAL A 94 -1.02 -7.07 -6.45
CA VAL A 94 -1.39 -7.50 -7.80
C VAL A 94 -2.90 -7.63 -7.96
N LEU A 95 -3.37 -7.50 -9.22
CA LEU A 95 -4.72 -7.82 -9.66
C LEU A 95 -4.72 -9.12 -10.46
N GLU A 96 -5.90 -9.75 -10.57
CA GLU A 96 -6.11 -10.97 -11.39
C GLU A 96 -5.58 -10.81 -12.82
N ASN A 97 -5.82 -9.66 -13.44
CA ASN A 97 -5.41 -9.41 -14.83
C ASN A 97 -3.90 -9.57 -15.04
N LEU A 98 -3.08 -9.03 -14.12
CA LEU A 98 -1.62 -9.20 -14.20
C LEU A 98 -1.23 -10.67 -14.02
N VAL A 99 -1.81 -11.35 -13.02
CA VAL A 99 -1.50 -12.74 -12.69
C VAL A 99 -1.78 -13.68 -13.86
N ILE A 100 -2.93 -13.51 -14.51
CA ILE A 100 -3.35 -14.38 -15.63
C ILE A 100 -2.58 -14.07 -16.90
N ARG A 101 -2.37 -12.80 -17.23
CA ARG A 101 -1.75 -12.41 -18.51
C ARG A 101 -0.22 -12.45 -18.48
N ASN A 102 0.37 -12.32 -17.31
CA ASN A 102 1.82 -12.20 -17.13
C ASN A 102 2.32 -13.13 -16.02
N THR A 103 1.82 -14.38 -16.01
CA THR A 103 2.12 -15.39 -14.97
C THR A 103 3.63 -15.54 -14.70
N GLU A 104 4.43 -15.64 -15.76
CA GLU A 104 5.89 -15.80 -15.61
C GLU A 104 6.56 -14.58 -14.96
N LEU A 105 6.00 -13.38 -15.18
CA LEU A 105 6.50 -12.17 -14.53
C LEU A 105 6.18 -12.16 -13.04
N VAL A 106 4.99 -12.62 -12.66
CA VAL A 106 4.61 -12.75 -11.24
C VAL A 106 5.42 -13.83 -10.55
N LYS A 107 5.71 -14.96 -11.21
CA LYS A 107 6.66 -15.97 -10.70
C LYS A 107 8.05 -15.37 -10.48
N ARG A 108 8.56 -14.63 -11.45
CA ARG A 108 9.84 -13.93 -11.34
C ARG A 108 9.89 -12.98 -10.13
N MET A 109 8.81 -12.23 -9.88
CA MET A 109 8.72 -11.38 -8.67
C MET A 109 8.95 -12.20 -7.40
N ALA A 110 8.27 -13.34 -7.28
CA ALA A 110 8.39 -14.21 -6.11
C ALA A 110 9.78 -14.87 -6.01
N ASP A 111 10.32 -15.38 -7.13
CA ASP A 111 11.64 -16.01 -7.20
C ASP A 111 12.77 -15.04 -6.85
N GLU A 112 12.60 -13.75 -7.12
CA GLU A 112 13.54 -12.69 -6.75
C GLU A 112 13.32 -12.17 -5.32
N GLY A 113 12.42 -12.80 -4.54
CA GLY A 113 12.21 -12.52 -3.11
C GLY A 113 11.25 -11.37 -2.81
N HIS A 114 10.49 -10.94 -3.80
CA HIS A 114 9.45 -9.94 -3.59
C HIS A 114 8.15 -10.59 -3.08
N LEU A 115 7.37 -9.83 -2.31
CA LEU A 115 6.08 -10.28 -1.82
C LEU A 115 5.00 -10.08 -2.90
N ILE A 116 4.20 -11.11 -3.14
CA ILE A 116 2.99 -11.02 -3.96
C ILE A 116 1.81 -10.78 -3.02
N CYS A 117 1.26 -9.57 -3.04
CA CYS A 117 0.25 -9.08 -2.11
C CYS A 117 -1.10 -8.88 -2.80
N ASN A 118 -2.15 -8.75 -2.00
CA ASN A 118 -3.52 -8.70 -2.49
C ASN A 118 -4.00 -7.27 -2.75
N HIS A 119 -4.36 -6.96 -4.00
CA HIS A 119 -5.00 -5.70 -4.40
C HIS A 119 -6.46 -5.88 -4.82
N THR A 120 -7.12 -6.94 -4.34
CA THR A 120 -8.41 -7.45 -4.78
C THR A 120 -8.36 -8.16 -6.14
N LYS A 121 -9.39 -8.92 -6.44
CA LYS A 121 -9.50 -9.60 -7.73
C LYS A 121 -9.62 -8.62 -8.89
N SER A 122 -10.52 -7.63 -8.80
CA SER A 122 -10.96 -6.82 -9.92
C SER A 122 -10.95 -5.31 -9.69
N HIS A 123 -10.29 -4.84 -8.62
CA HIS A 123 -10.17 -3.43 -8.29
C HIS A 123 -11.51 -2.68 -8.10
N PRO A 124 -12.51 -3.25 -7.39
CA PRO A 124 -13.74 -2.53 -7.11
C PRO A 124 -13.54 -1.48 -6.02
N ASP A 125 -14.45 -0.52 -5.95
CA ASP A 125 -14.60 0.31 -4.77
C ASP A 125 -15.06 -0.53 -3.59
N MET A 126 -14.13 -0.91 -2.71
CA MET A 126 -14.41 -1.83 -1.61
C MET A 126 -15.35 -1.21 -0.56
N THR A 127 -15.50 0.10 -0.49
CA THR A 127 -16.46 0.75 0.41
C THR A 127 -17.93 0.43 0.05
N LYS A 128 -18.16 0.00 -1.20
CA LYS A 128 -19.46 -0.46 -1.68
C LYS A 128 -19.68 -1.97 -1.46
N VAL A 129 -18.65 -2.67 -1.00
CA VAL A 129 -18.70 -4.10 -0.70
C VAL A 129 -18.88 -4.26 0.81
N THR A 130 -20.11 -4.07 1.28
CA THR A 130 -20.48 -4.08 2.70
C THR A 130 -20.78 -5.49 3.24
N ASP A 131 -20.92 -6.47 2.36
CA ASP A 131 -21.11 -7.87 2.73
C ASP A 131 -19.75 -8.57 2.90
N LYS A 132 -19.53 -9.15 4.08
CA LYS A 132 -18.26 -9.81 4.44
C LYS A 132 -17.89 -10.96 3.48
N THR A 133 -18.88 -11.73 3.04
CA THR A 133 -18.64 -12.85 2.12
C THR A 133 -18.15 -12.35 0.77
N ARG A 134 -18.77 -11.30 0.25
CA ARG A 134 -18.33 -10.66 -1.00
C ARG A 134 -16.96 -10.02 -0.86
N PHE A 135 -16.69 -9.38 0.28
CA PHE A 135 -15.37 -8.84 0.59
C PHE A 135 -14.32 -9.97 0.58
N ALA A 136 -14.59 -11.05 1.32
CA ALA A 136 -13.69 -12.21 1.38
C ALA A 136 -13.44 -12.82 -0.01
N LEU A 137 -14.45 -12.92 -0.87
CA LEU A 137 -14.31 -13.44 -2.23
C LEU A 137 -13.37 -12.59 -3.11
N GLN A 138 -13.35 -11.27 -2.93
CA GLN A 138 -12.40 -10.42 -3.67
C GLN A 138 -10.94 -10.75 -3.32
N LEU A 139 -10.66 -11.14 -2.08
CA LEU A 139 -9.31 -11.46 -1.63
C LEU A 139 -8.97 -12.94 -1.85
N SER A 140 -9.87 -13.86 -1.47
CA SER A 140 -9.61 -15.30 -1.55
C SER A 140 -9.49 -15.79 -2.99
N THR A 141 -10.38 -15.32 -3.88
CA THR A 141 -10.32 -15.71 -5.30
C THR A 141 -8.99 -15.30 -5.93
N LEU A 142 -8.49 -14.09 -5.64
CA LEU A 142 -7.19 -13.68 -6.14
C LEU A 142 -6.06 -14.55 -5.57
N ALA A 143 -6.09 -14.82 -4.26
CA ALA A 143 -5.08 -15.67 -3.63
C ALA A 143 -5.06 -17.09 -4.22
N ASP A 144 -6.24 -17.65 -4.51
CA ASP A 144 -6.36 -18.97 -5.16
C ASP A 144 -5.79 -18.94 -6.59
N ILE A 145 -6.07 -17.90 -7.36
CA ILE A 145 -5.53 -17.72 -8.72
C ILE A 145 -4.00 -17.60 -8.69
N ILE A 146 -3.44 -16.83 -7.76
CA ILE A 146 -1.99 -16.69 -7.60
C ILE A 146 -1.37 -18.07 -7.32
N ARG A 147 -1.93 -18.82 -6.37
CA ARG A 147 -1.44 -20.18 -6.02
C ARG A 147 -1.57 -21.13 -7.21
N GLU A 148 -2.72 -21.15 -7.89
CA GLU A 148 -2.97 -22.04 -9.03
C GLU A 148 -2.07 -21.74 -10.23
N LYS A 149 -1.92 -20.46 -10.59
CA LYS A 149 -1.19 -20.05 -11.81
C LYS A 149 0.31 -19.93 -11.60
N CYS A 150 0.70 -19.40 -10.45
CA CYS A 150 2.11 -19.06 -10.19
C CYS A 150 2.80 -20.09 -9.26
N GLY A 151 2.06 -20.91 -8.52
CA GLY A 151 2.63 -21.85 -7.55
C GLY A 151 3.20 -21.15 -6.31
N VAL A 152 2.82 -19.89 -6.05
CA VAL A 152 3.28 -19.10 -4.91
C VAL A 152 2.11 -18.72 -4.01
N GLU A 153 2.38 -18.50 -2.74
CA GLU A 153 1.36 -18.05 -1.80
C GLU A 153 1.21 -16.52 -1.87
N CYS A 154 -0.05 -16.06 -1.87
CA CYS A 154 -0.35 -14.66 -1.69
C CYS A 154 -0.04 -14.24 -0.26
N ALA A 155 0.88 -13.28 -0.09
CA ALA A 155 1.23 -12.75 1.21
C ALA A 155 0.01 -12.08 1.88
N LYS A 156 -0.08 -12.15 3.21
CA LYS A 156 -1.23 -11.64 3.96
C LYS A 156 -1.19 -10.13 4.16
N PHE A 157 -0.87 -9.42 3.07
CA PHE A 157 -0.96 -7.97 2.96
C PHE A 157 -2.00 -7.59 1.92
N TYR A 158 -2.88 -6.68 2.28
CA TYR A 158 -3.96 -6.18 1.45
C TYR A 158 -3.86 -4.67 1.30
N ARG A 159 -4.05 -4.16 0.09
CA ARG A 159 -4.22 -2.73 -0.15
C ARG A 159 -5.56 -2.47 -0.80
N PRO A 160 -6.42 -1.62 -0.19
CA PRO A 160 -7.69 -1.26 -0.80
C PRO A 160 -7.47 -0.45 -2.08
N PRO A 161 -8.20 -0.76 -3.16
CA PRO A 161 -8.18 0.02 -4.40
C PRO A 161 -8.38 1.51 -4.14
N GLU A 162 -7.56 2.35 -4.78
CA GLU A 162 -7.58 3.82 -4.66
C GLU A 162 -7.38 4.35 -3.21
N GLY A 163 -6.99 3.48 -2.27
CA GLY A 163 -6.95 3.83 -0.86
C GLY A 163 -8.33 4.09 -0.25
N ARG A 164 -9.41 3.61 -0.89
CA ARG A 164 -10.78 3.76 -0.41
C ARG A 164 -11.14 2.62 0.55
N PHE A 165 -11.61 2.98 1.73
CA PHE A 165 -11.90 2.02 2.78
C PHE A 165 -13.03 2.49 3.69
N SER A 166 -13.56 1.58 4.50
CA SER A 166 -14.41 1.87 5.65
C SER A 166 -13.83 1.15 6.88
N GLU A 167 -14.28 1.52 8.06
CA GLU A 167 -13.90 0.81 9.28
C GLU A 167 -14.30 -0.66 9.21
N GLU A 168 -15.47 -0.96 8.65
CA GLU A 168 -15.98 -2.32 8.42
C GLU A 168 -15.07 -3.11 7.47
N ASN A 169 -14.55 -2.48 6.39
CA ASN A 169 -13.61 -3.12 5.46
C ASN A 169 -12.30 -3.50 6.17
N LEU A 170 -11.77 -2.64 7.04
CA LEU A 170 -10.57 -2.93 7.82
C LEU A 170 -10.81 -4.09 8.79
N GLN A 171 -11.97 -4.12 9.43
CA GLN A 171 -12.39 -5.23 10.29
C GLN A 171 -12.41 -6.56 9.51
N TYR A 172 -13.03 -6.58 8.32
CA TYR A 172 -13.06 -7.79 7.49
C TYR A 172 -11.69 -8.25 7.07
N ALA A 173 -10.82 -7.34 6.64
CA ALA A 173 -9.44 -7.67 6.26
C ALA A 173 -8.69 -8.31 7.43
N LYS A 174 -8.75 -7.71 8.63
CA LYS A 174 -8.15 -8.24 9.85
C LYS A 174 -8.67 -9.63 10.20
N GLU A 175 -9.98 -9.85 10.19
CA GLU A 175 -10.61 -11.14 10.48
C GLU A 175 -10.23 -12.24 9.47
N LEU A 176 -9.87 -11.87 8.24
CA LEU A 176 -9.35 -12.77 7.22
C LEU A 176 -7.82 -12.98 7.33
N GLY A 177 -7.20 -12.40 8.35
CA GLY A 177 -5.77 -12.51 8.64
C GLY A 177 -4.89 -11.63 7.75
N TYR A 178 -5.45 -10.58 7.11
CA TYR A 178 -4.67 -9.62 6.33
C TYR A 178 -4.29 -8.40 7.16
N LYS A 179 -3.04 -7.94 6.99
CA LYS A 179 -2.63 -6.60 7.35
C LYS A 179 -3.01 -5.65 6.21
N THR A 180 -3.76 -4.57 6.51
CA THR A 180 -4.05 -3.55 5.50
C THR A 180 -2.88 -2.60 5.36
N VAL A 181 -2.41 -2.34 4.14
CA VAL A 181 -1.24 -1.51 3.89
C VAL A 181 -1.61 -0.30 3.04
N PHE A 182 -1.61 0.85 3.66
CA PHE A 182 -1.66 2.15 3.00
C PHE A 182 -0.25 2.62 2.62
N TRP A 183 0.00 3.91 2.59
CA TRP A 183 1.31 4.51 2.26
C TRP A 183 1.53 5.81 3.04
N SER A 184 2.78 6.16 3.26
CA SER A 184 3.18 7.48 3.77
C SER A 184 3.76 8.37 2.67
N PHE A 185 4.09 7.79 1.52
CA PHE A 185 4.45 8.52 0.32
C PHE A 185 3.80 7.90 -0.92
N ALA A 186 3.22 8.75 -1.74
CA ALA A 186 2.75 8.47 -3.10
C ALA A 186 2.75 9.77 -3.92
N TYR A 187 2.74 9.65 -5.23
CA TYR A 187 2.57 10.78 -6.13
C TYR A 187 1.80 10.37 -7.39
N ALA A 188 1.42 11.35 -8.21
CA ALA A 188 0.62 11.09 -9.42
C ALA A 188 1.52 10.51 -10.52
N ASP A 189 1.66 9.19 -10.54
CA ASP A 189 2.47 8.40 -11.48
C ASP A 189 1.64 7.38 -12.29
N TRP A 190 0.38 7.19 -11.92
CA TRP A 190 -0.53 6.17 -12.51
C TRP A 190 -1.06 6.53 -13.90
N ASP A 191 -1.11 7.81 -14.26
CA ASP A 191 -1.63 8.24 -15.56
C ASP A 191 -0.54 8.15 -16.63
N ASN A 192 -0.62 7.12 -17.47
CA ASN A 192 0.38 6.88 -18.52
C ASN A 192 0.43 7.99 -19.58
N ASN A 193 -0.61 8.84 -19.68
CA ASN A 193 -0.66 9.98 -20.60
C ASN A 193 -0.14 11.28 -19.98
N ARG A 194 0.08 11.29 -18.67
CA ARG A 194 0.53 12.48 -17.92
C ARG A 194 1.65 12.12 -16.94
N GLN A 195 2.71 11.54 -17.47
CA GLN A 195 3.86 11.18 -16.67
C GLN A 195 4.65 12.41 -16.25
N PRO A 196 5.11 12.47 -14.98
CA PRO A 196 6.01 13.54 -14.54
C PRO A 196 7.35 13.46 -15.29
N SER A 197 8.08 14.57 -15.34
CA SER A 197 9.44 14.55 -15.83
C SER A 197 10.34 13.71 -14.90
N ARG A 198 11.49 13.24 -15.42
CA ARG A 198 12.47 12.50 -14.60
C ARG A 198 12.90 13.30 -13.38
N ASP A 199 13.30 14.54 -13.59
CA ASP A 199 13.82 15.43 -12.54
C ASP A 199 12.75 15.72 -11.49
N ASP A 200 11.50 15.97 -11.90
CA ASP A 200 10.39 16.16 -10.95
C ASP A 200 10.09 14.90 -10.13
N ALA A 201 10.15 13.71 -10.75
CA ALA A 201 9.93 12.45 -10.06
C ALA A 201 11.04 12.18 -9.04
N ILE A 202 12.31 12.27 -9.45
CA ILE A 202 13.47 12.09 -8.56
C ILE A 202 13.40 13.07 -7.39
N LYS A 203 13.26 14.36 -7.70
CA LYS A 203 13.14 15.39 -6.66
C LYS A 203 12.01 15.10 -5.70
N LYS A 204 10.84 14.75 -6.21
CA LYS A 204 9.66 14.49 -5.38
C LYS A 204 9.84 13.29 -4.47
N ILE A 205 10.44 12.22 -4.96
CA ILE A 205 10.72 11.03 -4.15
C ILE A 205 11.77 11.37 -3.07
N LEU A 206 12.89 11.95 -3.45
CA LEU A 206 13.98 12.23 -2.52
C LEU A 206 13.61 13.28 -1.46
N ASP A 207 12.93 14.37 -1.84
CA ASP A 207 12.51 15.43 -0.90
C ASP A 207 11.51 14.93 0.17
N ASN A 208 10.85 13.80 -0.06
CA ASN A 208 9.85 13.26 0.85
C ASN A 208 10.29 11.96 1.54
N ALA A 209 11.48 11.44 1.23
CA ALA A 209 11.99 10.24 1.87
C ALA A 209 12.13 10.43 3.39
N HIS A 210 11.70 9.44 4.16
CA HIS A 210 11.72 9.50 5.63
C HIS A 210 11.85 8.10 6.26
N PRO A 211 12.37 8.01 7.50
CA PRO A 211 12.44 6.75 8.23
C PRO A 211 11.07 6.09 8.37
N GLY A 212 11.01 4.79 8.12
CA GLY A 212 9.77 4.02 8.21
C GLY A 212 8.79 4.23 7.07
N GLU A 213 9.23 4.76 5.94
CA GLU A 213 8.40 5.05 4.77
C GLU A 213 7.81 3.77 4.16
N ILE A 214 6.50 3.77 3.93
CA ILE A 214 5.85 2.89 2.96
C ILE A 214 5.66 3.71 1.69
N MET A 215 6.47 3.43 0.67
CA MET A 215 6.48 4.11 -0.61
C MET A 215 5.54 3.40 -1.58
N LEU A 216 4.52 4.09 -2.07
CA LEU A 216 3.64 3.59 -3.14
C LEU A 216 4.08 4.16 -4.49
N LEU A 217 4.38 3.25 -5.42
CA LEU A 217 4.64 3.53 -6.82
C LEU A 217 3.75 2.65 -7.72
N HIS A 218 3.53 3.09 -8.96
CA HIS A 218 2.86 2.27 -9.96
C HIS A 218 3.88 1.77 -10.99
N PRO A 219 3.99 0.44 -11.19
CA PRO A 219 5.04 -0.11 -12.06
C PRO A 219 4.73 0.09 -13.54
N THR A 220 3.52 0.52 -13.89
CA THR A 220 3.15 0.93 -15.25
C THR A 220 3.68 2.31 -15.63
N SER A 221 4.19 3.08 -14.66
CA SER A 221 4.84 4.37 -14.90
C SER A 221 6.18 4.19 -15.62
N LYS A 222 6.26 4.70 -16.85
CA LYS A 222 7.54 4.75 -17.56
C LYS A 222 8.57 5.59 -16.82
N THR A 223 8.16 6.70 -16.23
CA THR A 223 9.06 7.56 -15.46
C THR A 223 9.62 6.81 -14.27
N ASN A 224 8.81 6.08 -13.48
CA ASN A 224 9.32 5.26 -12.38
C ASN A 224 10.35 4.23 -12.88
N ALA A 225 10.04 3.52 -13.96
CA ALA A 225 10.98 2.53 -14.52
C ALA A 225 12.31 3.17 -14.97
N ASP A 226 12.27 4.42 -15.43
CA ASP A 226 13.46 5.13 -15.93
C ASP A 226 14.29 5.78 -14.80
N VAL A 227 13.70 6.10 -13.63
CA VAL A 227 14.39 6.82 -12.55
C VAL A 227 14.73 5.95 -11.33
N LEU A 228 14.15 4.77 -11.20
CA LEU A 228 14.25 3.95 -10.00
C LEU A 228 15.71 3.63 -9.62
N ASP A 229 16.57 3.35 -10.59
CA ASP A 229 18.00 3.06 -10.36
C ASP A 229 18.73 4.25 -9.69
N GLU A 230 18.46 5.44 -10.18
CA GLU A 230 19.04 6.68 -9.63
C GLU A 230 18.48 6.98 -8.24
N VAL A 231 17.17 6.81 -8.06
CA VAL A 231 16.48 7.02 -6.77
C VAL A 231 17.00 6.05 -5.70
N LEU A 232 17.08 4.74 -6.01
CA LEU A 232 17.57 3.77 -5.02
C LEU A 232 19.05 4.00 -4.69
N SER A 233 19.87 4.40 -5.67
CA SER A 233 21.26 4.77 -5.45
C SER A 233 21.40 5.97 -4.52
N ALA A 234 20.60 7.02 -4.73
CA ALA A 234 20.60 8.22 -3.90
C ALA A 234 20.15 7.92 -2.47
N LEU A 235 19.05 7.18 -2.30
CA LEU A 235 18.55 6.79 -0.99
C LEU A 235 19.56 5.96 -0.20
N LYS A 236 20.23 4.98 -0.85
CA LYS A 236 21.30 4.22 -0.20
C LYS A 236 22.47 5.10 0.23
N LYS A 237 22.85 6.07 -0.60
CA LYS A 237 23.91 7.05 -0.26
C LYS A 237 23.53 7.90 0.94
N GLU A 238 22.25 8.19 1.14
CA GLU A 238 21.72 8.87 2.31
C GLU A 238 21.58 7.97 3.53
N GLY A 239 21.91 6.69 3.41
CA GLY A 239 21.87 5.71 4.48
C GLY A 239 20.55 4.97 4.65
N TYR A 240 19.63 5.06 3.68
CA TYR A 240 18.42 4.25 3.70
C TYR A 240 18.71 2.81 3.30
N ARG A 241 18.02 1.87 3.97
CA ARG A 241 17.92 0.46 3.57
C ARG A 241 16.51 0.18 3.05
N PHE A 242 16.39 -0.84 2.21
CA PHE A 242 15.10 -1.33 1.74
C PHE A 242 14.75 -2.62 2.47
N ALA A 243 13.50 -2.76 2.90
CA ALA A 243 13.06 -3.88 3.70
C ALA A 243 11.75 -4.50 3.17
N SER A 244 11.55 -5.77 3.50
CA SER A 244 10.30 -6.46 3.22
C SER A 244 9.20 -6.00 4.20
N LEU A 245 7.94 -5.94 3.74
CA LEU A 245 6.78 -5.68 4.60
C LEU A 245 6.65 -6.70 5.75
N ASN A 246 7.35 -7.84 5.68
CA ASN A 246 7.39 -8.81 6.78
C ASN A 246 8.10 -8.28 8.03
N GLU A 247 8.83 -7.16 7.92
CA GLU A 247 9.50 -6.50 9.07
C GLU A 247 8.58 -5.51 9.80
N LEU A 248 7.38 -5.21 9.27
CA LEU A 248 6.37 -4.34 9.88
C LEU A 248 5.69 -4.97 11.09
#